data_26cd9877a7ce886e2399d50ee3ce2dba
#
_entry.id   26cd9877a7ce886e2399d50ee3ce2dba
#
_cell.length_a   1.000
_cell.length_b   1.000
_cell.length_c   1.000
_cell.angle_alpha   90.00
_cell.angle_beta   90.00
_cell.angle_gamma   90.00
#
_symmetry.space_group_name_H-M   'P 1'
#
loop_
_entity.id
_entity.type
_entity.pdbx_description
1 polymer ?
#
loop_
_entity_poly.entity_id
_entity_poly.type
_entity_poly.pdbx_seq_one_letter_code
_entity_poly.pdbx_strand_id
1 'polypeptide(L)'
;MEYFVKRGEQRFGPYSLADLQRYVQTGNVAPDDLTQSEGMTDWVPVAQVLGNIPAMAVTSGGAAAAPALERETVPLPPNLHWAIVLVLGIVTRQLFNLIWALIQANWARKLCGDNKPMVLVAMYPASMIAGILMMVLFRGQDLAAFGGLFILAGAIVYLFGVFSIRSAMEDYYNSTENIGLLLSGVMTFFFSTVYIQYHINRLARWKKTGVLS
;
A
#
# COMPACT_ATOMS: atom_id res chain seq x y z
N MET A 1 -18.81 -25.54 20.21
CA MET A 1 -19.71 -25.60 19.04
C MET A 1 -18.99 -24.93 17.90
N GLU A 2 -18.90 -25.63 16.78
CA GLU A 2 -18.25 -25.15 15.56
C GLU A 2 -19.31 -24.70 14.57
N TYR A 3 -19.05 -23.58 13.89
CA TYR A 3 -19.95 -22.97 12.93
C TYR A 3 -19.33 -22.97 11.54
N PHE A 4 -20.12 -23.26 10.54
CA PHE A 4 -19.75 -23.16 9.14
C PHE A 4 -20.55 -22.02 8.50
N VAL A 5 -19.93 -21.22 7.68
CA VAL A 5 -20.57 -20.12 6.95
C VAL A 5 -20.64 -20.48 5.48
N LYS A 6 -21.79 -20.24 4.85
CA LYS A 6 -22.01 -20.46 3.43
C LYS A 6 -22.31 -19.13 2.75
N ARG A 7 -21.52 -18.83 1.71
CA ARG A 7 -21.77 -17.70 0.81
C ARG A 7 -21.84 -18.21 -0.63
N GLY A 8 -23.04 -18.18 -1.21
CA GLY A 8 -23.30 -18.83 -2.49
C GLY A 8 -23.07 -20.34 -2.42
N GLU A 9 -22.18 -20.88 -3.24
CA GLU A 9 -21.83 -22.33 -3.23
C GLU A 9 -20.58 -22.64 -2.37
N GLN A 10 -19.92 -21.65 -1.82
CA GLN A 10 -18.70 -21.85 -1.03
C GLN A 10 -19.04 -21.98 0.46
N ARG A 11 -18.39 -22.94 1.13
CA ARG A 11 -18.49 -23.20 2.56
C ARG A 11 -17.17 -22.88 3.23
N PHE A 12 -17.23 -22.09 4.31
CA PHE A 12 -16.09 -21.64 5.10
C PHE A 12 -16.24 -22.12 6.55
N GLY A 13 -15.15 -22.39 7.24
CA GLY A 13 -15.11 -22.86 8.63
C GLY A 13 -14.27 -24.11 8.82
N PRO A 14 -14.20 -24.67 10.01
CA PRO A 14 -15.05 -24.32 11.17
C PRO A 14 -14.62 -23.05 11.90
N TYR A 15 -15.57 -22.30 12.45
CA TYR A 15 -15.36 -21.09 13.25
C TYR A 15 -15.96 -21.27 14.66
N SER A 16 -15.32 -20.70 15.68
CA SER A 16 -15.95 -20.53 16.97
C SER A 16 -16.98 -19.38 16.94
N LEU A 17 -17.91 -19.33 17.91
CA LEU A 17 -18.89 -18.24 18.02
C LEU A 17 -18.18 -16.88 18.15
N ALA A 18 -17.06 -16.82 18.89
CA ALA A 18 -16.26 -15.61 19.05
C ALA A 18 -15.59 -15.16 17.75
N ASP A 19 -15.09 -16.11 16.95
CA ASP A 19 -14.52 -15.82 15.64
C ASP A 19 -15.59 -15.32 14.67
N LEU A 20 -16.78 -15.94 14.69
CA LEU A 20 -17.90 -15.53 13.87
C LEU A 20 -18.34 -14.09 14.20
N GLN A 21 -18.43 -13.78 15.49
CA GLN A 21 -18.74 -12.40 15.94
C GLN A 21 -17.70 -11.39 15.50
N ARG A 22 -16.41 -11.73 15.62
CA ARG A 22 -15.31 -10.89 15.16
C ARG A 22 -15.35 -10.68 13.64
N TYR A 23 -15.61 -11.72 12.85
CA TYR A 23 -15.68 -11.64 11.39
C TYR A 23 -16.88 -10.82 10.90
N VAL A 24 -17.98 -10.82 11.62
CA VAL A 24 -19.11 -9.93 11.33
C VAL A 24 -18.74 -8.47 11.65
N GLN A 25 -18.09 -8.22 12.78
CA GLN A 25 -17.63 -6.87 13.14
C GLN A 25 -16.59 -6.30 12.16
N THR A 26 -15.73 -7.15 11.61
CA THR A 26 -14.72 -6.76 10.63
C THR A 26 -15.24 -6.73 9.18
N GLY A 27 -16.51 -7.09 8.97
CA GLY A 27 -17.13 -7.11 7.63
C GLY A 27 -16.69 -8.27 6.73
N ASN A 28 -15.95 -9.24 7.27
CA ASN A 28 -15.52 -10.44 6.53
C ASN A 28 -16.65 -11.45 6.33
N VAL A 29 -17.63 -11.47 7.24
CA VAL A 29 -18.86 -12.25 7.16
C VAL A 29 -20.02 -11.26 7.20
N ALA A 30 -20.95 -11.40 6.25
CA ALA A 30 -22.15 -10.57 6.25
C ALA A 30 -23.16 -11.12 7.26
N PRO A 31 -23.97 -10.28 7.93
CA PRO A 31 -25.04 -10.73 8.82
C PRO A 31 -26.05 -11.65 8.12
N ASP A 32 -26.21 -11.49 6.81
CA ASP A 32 -27.13 -12.26 5.96
C ASP A 32 -26.50 -13.54 5.40
N ASP A 33 -25.20 -13.77 5.58
CA ASP A 33 -24.56 -15.03 5.20
C ASP A 33 -25.19 -16.16 6.01
N LEU A 34 -25.36 -17.34 5.38
CA LEU A 34 -25.96 -18.48 6.03
C LEU A 34 -24.93 -19.20 6.89
N THR A 35 -25.30 -19.56 8.12
CA THR A 35 -24.46 -20.35 9.02
C THR A 35 -25.19 -21.60 9.51
N GLN A 36 -24.41 -22.63 9.79
CA GLN A 36 -24.87 -23.88 10.34
C GLN A 36 -23.87 -24.36 11.40
N SER A 37 -24.35 -24.75 12.57
CA SER A 37 -23.51 -25.40 13.58
C SER A 37 -23.64 -26.92 13.53
N GLU A 38 -22.69 -27.60 14.12
CA GLU A 38 -22.71 -29.03 14.32
C GLU A 38 -23.95 -29.42 15.16
N GLY A 39 -24.90 -30.13 14.54
CA GLY A 39 -26.19 -30.49 15.16
C GLY A 39 -27.40 -29.67 14.71
N MET A 40 -27.23 -28.66 13.88
CA MET A 40 -28.33 -27.94 13.21
C MET A 40 -28.64 -28.57 11.86
N THR A 41 -29.96 -28.81 11.59
CA THR A 41 -30.39 -29.35 10.31
C THR A 41 -30.47 -28.30 9.22
N ASP A 42 -30.76 -27.05 9.59
CA ASP A 42 -31.04 -25.97 8.67
C ASP A 42 -29.95 -24.89 8.70
N TRP A 43 -29.78 -24.26 7.55
CA TRP A 43 -28.93 -23.06 7.41
C TRP A 43 -29.69 -21.81 7.84
N VAL A 44 -29.18 -21.07 8.82
CA VAL A 44 -29.81 -19.86 9.33
C VAL A 44 -28.89 -18.65 9.12
N PRO A 45 -29.42 -17.43 8.99
CA PRO A 45 -28.60 -16.23 8.91
C PRO A 45 -27.68 -16.07 10.12
N VAL A 46 -26.44 -15.62 9.90
CA VAL A 46 -25.45 -15.39 10.96
C VAL A 46 -26.00 -14.45 12.05
N ALA A 47 -26.77 -13.43 11.66
CA ALA A 47 -27.42 -12.50 12.58
C ALA A 47 -28.34 -13.21 13.59
N GLN A 48 -29.00 -14.31 13.20
CA GLN A 48 -29.89 -15.06 14.07
C GLN A 48 -29.11 -15.86 15.14
N VAL A 49 -27.94 -16.39 14.79
CA VAL A 49 -27.07 -17.15 15.69
C VAL A 49 -26.37 -16.23 16.69
N LEU A 50 -26.01 -15.03 16.28
CA LEU A 50 -25.36 -14.04 17.14
C LEU A 50 -26.34 -13.30 18.09
N GLY A 51 -27.64 -13.68 18.05
CA GLY A 51 -28.68 -13.10 18.91
C GLY A 51 -28.86 -11.62 18.65
N ASN A 52 -29.68 -11.28 17.65
CA ASN A 52 -30.18 -9.96 17.34
C ASN A 52 -29.24 -8.79 17.79
N ILE A 53 -28.04 -8.75 17.24
CA ILE A 53 -27.29 -7.49 17.20
C ILE A 53 -28.25 -6.59 16.41
N PRO A 54 -28.71 -5.43 16.97
CA PRO A 54 -29.61 -4.56 16.24
C PRO A 54 -28.94 -4.28 14.91
N ALA A 55 -29.48 -4.85 13.84
CA ALA A 55 -29.12 -4.48 12.50
C ALA A 55 -29.32 -2.97 12.48
N MET A 56 -28.27 -2.19 12.35
CA MET A 56 -28.40 -0.85 11.84
C MET A 56 -29.16 -1.02 10.53
N ALA A 57 -30.41 -0.60 10.58
CA ALA A 57 -31.43 -0.87 9.58
C ALA A 57 -30.89 -0.62 8.19
N VAL A 58 -30.60 -1.67 7.47
CA VAL A 58 -30.64 -1.65 6.01
C VAL A 58 -32.12 -1.73 5.66
N THR A 59 -32.77 -0.57 5.70
CA THR A 59 -34.10 -0.39 5.15
C THR A 59 -34.00 -0.72 3.66
N SER A 60 -34.52 -1.87 3.28
CA SER A 60 -34.91 -2.18 1.91
C SER A 60 -36.11 -1.29 1.56
N GLY A 61 -35.84 -0.12 1.06
CA GLY A 61 -36.82 0.88 0.62
C GLY A 61 -36.13 1.92 -0.23
N GLY A 62 -36.30 1.78 -1.56
CA GLY A 62 -36.19 2.87 -2.54
C GLY A 62 -34.87 3.64 -2.55
N ALA A 63 -34.06 3.34 -3.54
CA ALA A 63 -33.00 4.15 -4.12
C ALA A 63 -32.97 5.63 -3.70
N ALA A 64 -32.35 5.94 -2.59
CA ALA A 64 -31.53 7.10 -2.42
C ALA A 64 -30.18 6.53 -1.98
N ALA A 65 -29.23 6.50 -2.92
CA ALA A 65 -27.85 6.19 -2.63
C ALA A 65 -27.45 7.11 -1.47
N ALA A 66 -27.45 6.58 -0.23
CA ALA A 66 -26.59 7.13 0.79
C ALA A 66 -25.24 7.32 0.11
N PRO A 67 -24.56 8.49 0.25
CA PRO A 67 -23.23 8.60 -0.28
C PRO A 67 -22.48 7.40 0.31
N ALA A 68 -22.15 6.44 -0.58
CA ALA A 68 -21.16 5.46 -0.26
C ALA A 68 -20.05 6.32 0.31
N LEU A 69 -19.77 6.19 1.61
CA LEU A 69 -18.47 6.54 2.13
C LEU A 69 -17.55 5.89 1.13
N GLU A 70 -17.04 6.71 0.18
CA GLU A 70 -16.05 6.27 -0.77
C GLU A 70 -15.06 5.53 0.10
N ARG A 71 -15.08 4.20 0.05
CA ARG A 71 -13.93 3.43 0.43
C ARG A 71 -12.89 4.00 -0.51
N GLU A 72 -12.11 4.92 0.01
CA GLU A 72 -11.03 5.55 -0.70
C GLU A 72 -10.30 4.39 -1.36
N THR A 73 -10.52 4.24 -2.66
CA THR A 73 -10.09 3.03 -3.36
C THR A 73 -8.58 3.06 -3.26
N VAL A 74 -8.06 2.21 -2.38
CA VAL A 74 -6.62 2.10 -2.13
C VAL A 74 -5.93 2.10 -3.48
N PRO A 75 -5.12 3.12 -3.79
CA PRO A 75 -4.54 3.25 -5.11
C PRO A 75 -3.74 2.00 -5.41
N LEU A 76 -4.05 1.37 -6.55
CA LEU A 76 -3.34 0.17 -6.97
C LEU A 76 -1.83 0.45 -6.99
N PRO A 77 -1.03 -0.40 -6.33
CA PRO A 77 0.41 -0.24 -6.32
C PRO A 77 1.00 -0.38 -7.73
N PRO A 78 2.07 0.37 -8.06
CA PRO A 78 2.73 0.26 -9.35
C PRO A 78 3.26 -1.17 -9.57
N ASN A 79 2.68 -1.90 -10.53
CA ASN A 79 2.87 -3.33 -10.69
C ASN A 79 3.91 -3.66 -11.78
N LEU A 80 5.15 -3.24 -11.59
CA LEU A 80 6.29 -3.68 -12.39
C LEU A 80 7.13 -4.67 -11.58
N HIS A 81 7.59 -5.75 -12.19
CA HIS A 81 8.43 -6.72 -11.49
C HIS A 81 9.76 -6.07 -11.07
N TRP A 82 10.17 -6.26 -9.82
CA TRP A 82 11.36 -5.63 -9.25
C TRP A 82 12.64 -5.88 -10.05
N ALA A 83 12.79 -7.08 -10.65
CA ALA A 83 13.95 -7.41 -11.46
C ALA A 83 14.01 -6.59 -12.77
N ILE A 84 12.85 -6.22 -13.34
CA ILE A 84 12.78 -5.33 -14.50
C ILE A 84 13.25 -3.92 -14.11
N VAL A 85 12.84 -3.45 -12.92
CA VAL A 85 13.28 -2.15 -12.37
C VAL A 85 14.80 -2.14 -12.19
N LEU A 86 15.37 -3.23 -11.66
CA LEU A 86 16.82 -3.40 -11.50
C LEU A 86 17.54 -3.34 -12.85
N VAL A 87 17.12 -4.18 -13.81
CA VAL A 87 17.76 -4.29 -15.13
C VAL A 87 17.67 -2.96 -15.88
N LEU A 88 16.49 -2.34 -15.93
CA LEU A 88 16.30 -1.04 -16.58
C LEU A 88 17.09 0.06 -15.87
N GLY A 89 17.20 0.01 -14.55
CA GLY A 89 18.05 0.93 -13.80
C GLY A 89 19.51 0.85 -14.22
N ILE A 90 20.07 -0.35 -14.38
CA ILE A 90 21.44 -0.55 -14.81
C ILE A 90 21.63 -0.08 -16.27
N VAL A 91 20.76 -0.53 -17.18
CA VAL A 91 20.84 -0.22 -18.63
C VAL A 91 20.72 1.28 -18.89
N THR A 92 19.84 1.97 -18.17
CA THR A 92 19.61 3.41 -18.32
C THR A 92 20.51 4.28 -17.43
N ARG A 93 21.53 3.71 -16.80
CA ARG A 93 22.42 4.42 -15.85
C ARG A 93 21.63 5.16 -14.77
N GLN A 94 20.68 4.50 -14.15
CA GLN A 94 19.79 4.97 -13.08
C GLN A 94 18.71 5.98 -13.50
N LEU A 95 18.64 6.41 -14.75
CA LEU A 95 17.59 7.33 -15.22
C LEU A 95 16.19 6.71 -15.04
N PHE A 96 16.03 5.43 -15.36
CA PHE A 96 14.78 4.71 -15.14
C PHE A 96 14.40 4.67 -13.66
N ASN A 97 15.35 4.38 -12.76
CA ASN A 97 15.09 4.32 -11.31
C ASN A 97 14.63 5.67 -10.76
N LEU A 98 15.14 6.78 -11.30
CA LEU A 98 14.68 8.11 -10.92
C LEU A 98 13.22 8.36 -11.27
N ILE A 99 12.84 8.02 -12.52
CA ILE A 99 11.43 8.13 -12.97
C ILE A 99 10.55 7.19 -12.15
N TRP A 100 11.03 5.96 -11.91
CA TRP A 100 10.26 4.97 -11.15
C TRP A 100 10.07 5.38 -9.68
N ALA A 101 11.08 6.00 -9.07
CA ALA A 101 10.97 6.57 -7.73
C ALA A 101 9.88 7.64 -7.63
N LEU A 102 9.72 8.48 -8.66
CA LEU A 102 8.63 9.46 -8.73
C LEU A 102 7.26 8.79 -8.80
N ILE A 103 7.14 7.68 -9.55
CA ILE A 103 5.90 6.89 -9.63
C ILE A 103 5.58 6.27 -8.25
N GLN A 104 6.58 5.69 -7.57
CA GLN A 104 6.42 5.14 -6.22
C GLN A 104 6.07 6.23 -5.20
N ALA A 105 6.72 7.40 -5.27
CA ALA A 105 6.44 8.53 -4.40
C ALA A 105 5.02 9.09 -4.60
N ASN A 106 4.55 9.15 -5.86
CA ASN A 106 3.19 9.56 -6.16
C ASN A 106 2.14 8.57 -5.62
N TRP A 107 2.45 7.28 -5.67
CA TRP A 107 1.60 6.25 -5.07
C TRP A 107 1.62 6.36 -3.52
N ALA A 108 2.79 6.49 -2.90
CA ALA A 108 2.92 6.66 -1.45
C ALA A 108 2.20 7.93 -0.95
N ARG A 109 2.25 9.04 -1.71
CA ARG A 109 1.46 10.23 -1.43
C ARG A 109 -0.03 9.94 -1.30
N LYS A 110 -0.56 9.08 -2.16
CA LYS A 110 -1.97 8.68 -2.13
C LYS A 110 -2.31 7.76 -0.95
N LEU A 111 -1.33 7.05 -0.40
CA LEU A 111 -1.51 6.21 0.79
C LEU A 111 -1.60 7.03 2.07
N CYS A 112 -0.67 7.98 2.24
CA CYS A 112 -0.57 8.76 3.49
C CYS A 112 -1.31 10.11 3.44
N GLY A 113 -1.84 10.52 2.26
CA GLY A 113 -2.47 11.84 2.09
C GLY A 113 -1.49 13.03 2.16
N ASP A 114 -0.18 12.78 2.28
CA ASP A 114 0.86 13.80 2.42
C ASP A 114 1.74 13.87 1.16
N ASN A 115 2.09 15.10 0.75
CA ASN A 115 2.95 15.34 -0.41
C ASN A 115 4.44 15.14 -0.12
N LYS A 116 4.83 14.91 1.14
CA LYS A 116 6.22 14.82 1.57
C LYS A 116 7.07 13.83 0.75
N PRO A 117 6.64 12.55 0.51
CA PRO A 117 7.43 11.63 -0.29
C PRO A 117 7.67 12.14 -1.71
N MET A 118 6.65 12.72 -2.34
CA MET A 118 6.74 13.22 -3.71
C MET A 118 7.68 14.43 -3.83
N VAL A 119 7.57 15.38 -2.91
CA VAL A 119 8.42 16.59 -2.90
C VAL A 119 9.88 16.22 -2.71
N LEU A 120 10.19 15.38 -1.72
CA LEU A 120 11.57 14.97 -1.42
C LEU A 120 12.22 14.21 -2.59
N VAL A 121 11.49 13.31 -3.24
CA VAL A 121 12.02 12.58 -4.40
C VAL A 121 12.18 13.50 -5.61
N ALA A 122 11.26 14.44 -5.84
CA ALA A 122 11.32 15.38 -6.97
C ALA A 122 12.45 16.43 -6.83
N MET A 123 12.93 16.70 -5.63
CA MET A 123 14.04 17.62 -5.41
C MET A 123 15.35 17.14 -6.04
N TYR A 124 15.56 15.83 -6.20
CA TYR A 124 16.79 15.31 -6.78
C TYR A 124 16.94 15.62 -8.27
N PRO A 125 15.97 15.31 -9.16
CA PRO A 125 16.09 15.73 -10.56
C PRO A 125 16.16 17.24 -10.71
N ALA A 126 15.47 18.01 -9.87
CA ALA A 126 15.56 19.46 -9.88
C ALA A 126 16.98 19.94 -9.50
N SER A 127 17.60 19.37 -8.47
CA SER A 127 18.97 19.69 -8.06
C SER A 127 20.00 19.24 -9.11
N MET A 128 19.77 18.12 -9.79
CA MET A 128 20.63 17.69 -10.92
C MET A 128 20.61 18.73 -12.06
N ILE A 129 19.43 19.16 -12.47
CA ILE A 129 19.27 20.16 -13.55
C ILE A 129 19.95 21.47 -13.15
N ALA A 130 19.67 21.96 -11.93
CA ALA A 130 20.28 23.19 -11.42
C ALA A 130 21.80 23.09 -11.30
N GLY A 131 22.31 21.98 -10.77
CA GLY A 131 23.75 21.75 -10.62
C GLY A 131 24.49 21.66 -11.95
N ILE A 132 23.92 20.92 -12.93
CA ILE A 132 24.48 20.82 -14.28
C ILE A 132 24.49 22.19 -14.97
N LEU A 133 23.38 22.94 -14.87
CA LEU A 133 23.26 24.28 -15.44
C LEU A 133 24.31 25.21 -14.84
N MET A 134 24.52 25.16 -13.53
CA MET A 134 25.53 25.92 -12.83
C MET A 134 26.95 25.59 -13.32
N MET A 135 27.26 24.29 -13.49
CA MET A 135 28.56 23.85 -14.04
C MET A 135 28.81 24.35 -15.47
N VAL A 136 27.75 24.37 -16.29
CA VAL A 136 27.86 24.82 -17.68
C VAL A 136 27.99 26.34 -17.79
N LEU A 137 27.14 27.11 -17.08
CA LEU A 137 27.11 28.56 -17.14
C LEU A 137 28.36 29.22 -16.54
N PHE A 138 28.90 28.62 -15.47
CA PHE A 138 30.05 29.14 -14.75
C PHE A 138 31.34 28.34 -15.02
N ARG A 139 31.42 27.72 -16.22
CA ARG A 139 32.56 26.92 -16.62
C ARG A 139 33.86 27.75 -16.59
N GLY A 140 34.85 27.23 -15.84
CA GLY A 140 36.13 27.95 -15.65
C GLY A 140 36.18 28.94 -14.48
N GLN A 141 35.13 29.02 -13.68
CA GLN A 141 35.05 29.80 -12.45
C GLN A 141 34.89 28.83 -11.24
N ASP A 142 35.33 29.28 -10.06
CA ASP A 142 35.20 28.49 -8.82
C ASP A 142 33.72 28.13 -8.49
N LEU A 143 32.81 28.97 -8.99
CA LEU A 143 31.37 28.77 -8.81
C LEU A 143 30.85 27.47 -9.44
N ALA A 144 31.53 26.95 -10.48
CA ALA A 144 31.17 25.67 -11.09
C ALA A 144 31.24 24.48 -10.10
N ALA A 145 32.15 24.54 -9.11
CA ALA A 145 32.29 23.51 -8.08
C ALA A 145 31.05 23.39 -7.21
N PHE A 146 30.31 24.47 -6.97
CA PHE A 146 29.07 24.44 -6.21
C PHE A 146 27.95 23.64 -6.91
N GLY A 147 28.00 23.49 -8.24
CA GLY A 147 27.07 22.64 -8.99
C GLY A 147 27.14 21.20 -8.52
N GLY A 148 28.33 20.65 -8.25
CA GLY A 148 28.52 19.30 -7.68
C GLY A 148 27.93 19.16 -6.27
N LEU A 149 28.11 20.19 -5.43
CA LEU A 149 27.52 20.22 -4.09
C LEU A 149 25.99 20.23 -4.14
N PHE A 150 25.41 20.95 -5.10
CA PHE A 150 23.96 20.97 -5.31
C PHE A 150 23.41 19.58 -5.66
N ILE A 151 24.08 18.87 -6.56
CA ILE A 151 23.71 17.49 -6.94
C ILE A 151 23.83 16.55 -5.73
N LEU A 152 24.92 16.67 -4.96
CA LEU A 152 25.13 15.85 -3.76
C LEU A 152 24.05 16.13 -2.69
N ALA A 153 23.73 17.38 -2.42
CA ALA A 153 22.66 17.75 -1.50
C ALA A 153 21.31 17.16 -1.94
N GLY A 154 20.99 17.23 -3.24
CA GLY A 154 19.79 16.61 -3.79
C GLY A 154 19.77 15.10 -3.63
N ALA A 155 20.90 14.41 -3.78
CA ALA A 155 21.01 12.98 -3.56
C ALA A 155 20.73 12.58 -2.10
N ILE A 156 21.20 13.40 -1.15
CA ILE A 156 20.89 13.19 0.28
C ILE A 156 19.39 13.36 0.53
N VAL A 157 18.78 14.43 -0.01
CA VAL A 157 17.34 14.68 0.11
C VAL A 157 16.53 13.54 -0.53
N TYR A 158 16.98 13.01 -1.66
CA TYR A 158 16.36 11.84 -2.31
C TYR A 158 16.32 10.61 -1.37
N LEU A 159 17.39 10.34 -0.64
CA LEU A 159 17.39 9.24 0.34
C LEU A 159 16.29 9.45 1.40
N PHE A 160 16.15 10.66 1.94
CA PHE A 160 15.04 10.96 2.85
C PHE A 160 13.68 10.76 2.18
N GLY A 161 13.55 11.04 0.88
CA GLY A 161 12.36 10.78 0.09
C GLY A 161 12.03 9.28 0.01
N VAL A 162 13.02 8.44 -0.28
CA VAL A 162 12.85 6.97 -0.29
C VAL A 162 12.47 6.43 1.09
N PHE A 163 13.09 6.93 2.16
CA PHE A 163 12.71 6.57 3.53
C PHE A 163 11.28 7.05 3.87
N SER A 164 10.84 8.19 3.35
CA SER A 164 9.47 8.66 3.51
C SER A 164 8.47 7.74 2.79
N ILE A 165 8.80 7.21 1.60
CA ILE A 165 7.98 6.17 0.92
C ILE A 165 7.89 4.91 1.79
N ARG A 166 9.03 4.45 2.34
CA ARG A 166 9.08 3.30 3.24
C ARG A 166 8.14 3.49 4.43
N SER A 167 8.26 4.63 5.15
CA SER A 167 7.42 4.90 6.33
C SER A 167 5.94 4.97 5.96
N ALA A 168 5.58 5.63 4.84
CA ALA A 168 4.20 5.69 4.37
C ALA A 168 3.61 4.30 4.10
N MET A 169 4.42 3.36 3.56
CA MET A 169 4.00 1.97 3.36
C MET A 169 3.82 1.24 4.70
N GLU A 170 4.80 1.33 5.61
CA GLU A 170 4.73 0.69 6.92
C GLU A 170 3.53 1.20 7.71
N ASP A 171 3.35 2.52 7.78
CA ASP A 171 2.27 3.16 8.53
C ASP A 171 0.89 2.75 7.98
N TYR A 172 0.70 2.83 6.66
CA TYR A 172 -0.57 2.47 6.03
C TYR A 172 -0.92 0.99 6.22
N TYR A 173 -0.01 0.09 5.87
CA TYR A 173 -0.30 -1.34 5.90
C TYR A 173 -0.35 -1.93 7.31
N ASN A 174 0.29 -1.30 8.30
CA ASN A 174 0.20 -1.73 9.69
C ASN A 174 -1.00 -1.13 10.42
N SER A 175 -1.43 0.09 10.07
CA SER A 175 -2.61 0.72 10.70
C SER A 175 -3.93 0.25 10.09
N THR A 176 -3.98 0.07 8.76
CA THR A 176 -5.22 -0.21 8.04
C THR A 176 -5.44 -1.70 7.81
N GLU A 177 -4.39 -2.43 7.43
CA GLU A 177 -4.49 -3.85 7.02
C GLU A 177 -3.91 -4.80 8.10
N ASN A 178 -3.23 -4.26 9.12
CA ASN A 178 -2.64 -4.97 10.27
C ASN A 178 -1.77 -6.19 9.88
N ILE A 179 -0.99 -6.07 8.80
CA ILE A 179 -0.19 -7.17 8.26
C ILE A 179 1.22 -7.29 8.86
N GLY A 180 1.61 -6.37 9.75
CA GLY A 180 2.95 -6.38 10.37
C GLY A 180 4.08 -6.14 9.37
N LEU A 181 3.89 -5.23 8.39
CA LEU A 181 4.89 -4.92 7.37
C LEU A 181 6.10 -4.23 8.00
N LEU A 182 7.27 -4.84 7.88
CA LEU A 182 8.54 -4.27 8.34
C LEU A 182 9.53 -4.25 7.16
N LEU A 183 10.00 -3.06 6.80
CA LEU A 183 11.02 -2.87 5.78
C LEU A 183 12.37 -2.54 6.42
N SER A 184 13.43 -3.23 6.01
CA SER A 184 14.78 -2.97 6.50
C SER A 184 15.29 -1.59 6.05
N GLY A 185 15.68 -0.73 7.01
CA GLY A 185 16.30 0.56 6.71
C GLY A 185 17.61 0.42 5.95
N VAL A 186 18.42 -0.60 6.29
CA VAL A 186 19.70 -0.88 5.61
C VAL A 186 19.47 -1.22 4.14
N MET A 187 18.53 -2.13 3.86
CA MET A 187 18.19 -2.49 2.48
C MET A 187 17.57 -1.32 1.72
N THR A 188 16.77 -0.48 2.38
CA THR A 188 16.22 0.74 1.79
C THR A 188 17.34 1.71 1.39
N PHE A 189 18.38 1.84 2.21
CA PHE A 189 19.53 2.70 1.91
C PHE A 189 20.31 2.21 0.68
N PHE A 190 20.64 0.92 0.61
CA PHE A 190 21.47 0.38 -0.49
C PHE A 190 20.71 0.17 -1.79
N PHE A 191 19.47 -0.33 -1.73
CA PHE A 191 18.70 -0.74 -2.90
C PHE A 191 17.54 0.20 -3.24
N SER A 192 17.26 1.18 -2.40
CA SER A 192 16.31 2.28 -2.63
C SER A 192 15.02 1.82 -3.36
N THR A 193 14.80 2.33 -4.56
CA THR A 193 13.65 2.09 -5.43
C THR A 193 13.40 0.60 -5.72
N VAL A 194 14.45 -0.19 -5.91
CA VAL A 194 14.34 -1.64 -6.22
C VAL A 194 13.82 -2.42 -5.01
N TYR A 195 14.31 -2.10 -3.81
CA TYR A 195 13.85 -2.75 -2.58
C TYR A 195 12.38 -2.41 -2.27
N ILE A 196 12.02 -1.14 -2.42
CA ILE A 196 10.63 -0.71 -2.29
C ILE A 196 9.74 -1.47 -3.30
N GLN A 197 10.18 -1.60 -4.57
CA GLN A 197 9.43 -2.33 -5.60
C GLN A 197 9.27 -3.82 -5.28
N TYR A 198 10.29 -4.46 -4.72
CA TYR A 198 10.17 -5.84 -4.27
C TYR A 198 9.03 -6.02 -3.26
N HIS A 199 8.94 -5.14 -2.27
CA HIS A 199 7.86 -5.19 -1.28
C HIS A 199 6.49 -4.81 -1.86
N ILE A 200 6.44 -3.85 -2.79
CA ILE A 200 5.21 -3.53 -3.54
C ILE A 200 4.70 -4.77 -4.29
N ASN A 201 5.59 -5.54 -4.94
CA ASN A 201 5.19 -6.77 -5.63
C ASN A 201 4.67 -7.84 -4.64
N ARG A 202 5.28 -7.96 -3.44
CA ARG A 202 4.79 -8.84 -2.37
C ARG A 202 3.39 -8.42 -1.90
N LEU A 203 3.16 -7.14 -1.66
CA LEU A 203 1.87 -6.58 -1.27
C LEU A 203 0.79 -6.78 -2.35
N ALA A 204 1.15 -6.57 -3.62
CA ALA A 204 0.24 -6.81 -4.74
C ALA A 204 -0.16 -8.30 -4.86
N ARG A 205 0.76 -9.21 -4.55
CA ARG A 205 0.49 -10.65 -4.49
C ARG A 205 -0.40 -11.00 -3.29
N TRP A 206 -0.06 -10.47 -2.11
CA TRP A 206 -0.85 -10.68 -0.90
C TRP A 206 -2.31 -10.25 -1.09
N LYS A 207 -2.56 -9.09 -1.72
CA LYS A 207 -3.94 -8.64 -2.03
C LYS A 207 -4.72 -9.62 -2.92
N LYS A 208 -4.02 -10.44 -3.72
CA LYS A 208 -4.66 -11.44 -4.60
C LYS A 208 -4.83 -12.80 -3.94
N THR A 209 -3.89 -13.21 -3.08
CA THR A 209 -3.80 -14.58 -2.56
C THR A 209 -4.10 -14.69 -1.06
N GLY A 210 -4.14 -13.57 -0.33
CA GLY A 210 -4.24 -13.54 1.13
C GLY A 210 -2.98 -14.00 1.87
N VAL A 211 -1.91 -14.42 1.16
CA VAL A 211 -0.67 -14.94 1.77
C VAL A 211 0.49 -13.99 1.50
N LEU A 212 1.15 -13.54 2.55
CA LEU A 212 2.35 -12.69 2.49
C LEU A 212 3.60 -13.59 2.39
N SER A 213 3.90 -14.08 1.19
CA SER A 213 5.08 -14.91 0.91
C SER A 213 6.25 -14.11 0.33
#